data_722c1f534f70b8c29db075f0a973928f
#
_entry.id   722c1f534f70b8c29db075f0a973928f
#
_cell.length_a   1.000
_cell.length_b   1.000
_cell.length_c   1.000
_cell.angle_alpha   90.00
_cell.angle_beta   90.00
_cell.angle_gamma   90.00
#
_symmetry.space_group_name_H-M   'P 1'
#
loop_
_entity.id
_entity.type
_entity.pdbx_description
1 polymer ?
#
loop_
_entity_poly.entity_id
_entity_poly.type
_entity_poly.pdbx_seq_one_letter_code
_entity_poly.pdbx_strand_id
1 'polypeptide(L)'
;MDTYKAGSGSLQILLSSDISTIGLAGSRATVFVPGSGDPSLPVAHSVDATGDIPVSAIGKPPSLKGKRISVMSKIDLSIVGDLEAREKEYNKIGARYFLDGGPEHLKEFEADPSDVTHSDDFNTVLIFKTVDII
;
A
#
# COMPACT_ATOMS: atom_id res chain seq x y z
N MET A 1 -11.06 -6.62 -7.97
CA MET A 1 -9.72 -6.03 -8.04
C MET A 1 -9.83 -4.55 -8.35
N ASP A 2 -9.18 -3.74 -7.55
CA ASP A 2 -9.14 -2.29 -7.81
C ASP A 2 -8.28 -1.99 -9.02
N THR A 3 -8.68 -0.99 -9.78
CA THR A 3 -7.97 -0.56 -10.98
C THR A 3 -7.77 0.95 -10.99
N TYR A 4 -6.73 1.38 -11.68
CA TYR A 4 -6.46 2.79 -11.94
C TYR A 4 -6.05 2.98 -13.39
N LYS A 5 -6.68 3.93 -14.07
CA LYS A 5 -6.35 4.26 -15.46
C LYS A 5 -5.13 5.17 -15.51
N ALA A 6 -4.07 4.70 -16.15
CA ALA A 6 -2.87 5.50 -16.33
C ALA A 6 -3.05 6.58 -17.40
N GLY A 7 -3.84 6.30 -18.43
CA GLY A 7 -4.03 7.21 -19.54
C GLY A 7 -2.85 7.20 -20.52
N SER A 8 -2.77 8.23 -21.33
CA SER A 8 -1.72 8.40 -22.37
C SER A 8 -0.90 9.67 -22.19
N GLY A 9 -0.98 10.30 -21.02
CA GLY A 9 -0.23 11.52 -20.73
C GLY A 9 1.26 11.28 -20.56
N SER A 10 2.00 12.37 -20.41
CA SER A 10 3.46 12.36 -20.23
C SER A 10 3.88 12.57 -18.77
N LEU A 11 2.92 12.84 -17.89
CA LEU A 11 3.20 13.07 -16.48
C LEU A 11 3.36 11.75 -15.73
N GLN A 12 4.15 11.77 -14.67
CA GLN A 12 4.33 10.64 -13.77
C GLN A 12 3.02 10.32 -13.05
N ILE A 13 2.76 9.04 -12.86
CA ILE A 13 1.75 8.57 -11.92
C ILE A 13 2.34 8.70 -10.51
N LEU A 14 1.54 9.20 -9.58
CA LEU A 14 1.95 9.45 -8.20
C LEU A 14 1.25 8.48 -7.26
N LEU A 15 2.00 7.94 -6.32
CA LEU A 15 1.48 7.06 -5.26
C LEU A 15 1.75 7.69 -3.90
N SER A 16 0.79 7.58 -3.00
CA SER A 16 0.98 7.85 -1.57
C SER A 16 0.11 6.92 -0.75
N SER A 17 0.41 6.78 0.53
CA SER A 17 -0.42 5.99 1.45
C SER A 17 -0.36 6.55 2.85
N ASP A 18 -1.44 6.34 3.59
CA ASP A 18 -1.58 6.72 5.00
C ASP A 18 -1.95 5.48 5.81
N ILE A 19 -1.18 5.23 6.87
CA ILE A 19 -1.46 4.16 7.83
C ILE A 19 -1.86 4.79 9.15
N SER A 20 -3.02 4.40 9.67
CA SER A 20 -3.53 4.87 10.95
C SER A 20 -3.36 3.76 11.99
N THR A 21 -2.42 3.91 12.90
CA THR A 21 -2.11 2.95 13.97
C THR A 21 -1.30 3.62 15.07
N ILE A 22 -1.35 3.08 16.28
CA ILE A 22 -0.43 3.46 17.36
C ILE A 22 0.86 2.65 17.32
N GLY A 23 0.92 1.60 16.51
CA GLY A 23 2.10 0.75 16.36
C GLY A 23 3.18 1.42 15.51
N LEU A 24 4.30 0.74 15.39
CA LEU A 24 5.37 1.13 14.47
C LEU A 24 5.11 0.47 13.12
N ALA A 25 5.13 1.25 12.06
CA ALA A 25 4.78 0.75 10.73
C ALA A 25 5.84 1.10 9.69
N GLY A 26 5.98 0.21 8.71
CA GLY A 26 6.79 0.43 7.53
C GLY A 26 6.06 -0.07 6.30
N SER A 27 6.18 0.64 5.19
CA SER A 27 5.50 0.31 3.94
C SER A 27 6.45 0.35 2.76
N ARG A 28 6.18 -0.50 1.78
CA ARG A 28 6.95 -0.57 0.55
C ARG A 28 6.02 -0.87 -0.62
N ALA A 29 6.18 -0.13 -1.70
CA ALA A 29 5.44 -0.33 -2.93
C ALA A 29 6.35 -0.93 -4.00
N THR A 30 5.82 -1.90 -4.73
CA THR A 30 6.50 -2.55 -5.86
C THR A 30 5.56 -2.59 -7.06
N VAL A 31 6.14 -2.66 -8.25
CA VAL A 31 5.42 -2.78 -9.51
C VAL A 31 5.89 -4.05 -10.21
N PHE A 32 4.95 -4.83 -10.74
CA PHE A 32 5.26 -6.07 -11.44
C PHE A 32 4.19 -6.40 -12.50
N VAL A 33 4.53 -7.30 -13.40
CA VAL A 33 3.57 -7.82 -14.40
C VAL A 33 2.93 -9.08 -13.81
N PRO A 34 1.59 -9.10 -13.61
CA PRO A 34 0.90 -10.27 -13.08
C PRO A 34 1.14 -11.51 -13.96
N GLY A 35 1.44 -12.64 -13.31
CA GLY A 35 1.70 -13.90 -14.00
C GLY A 35 3.08 -14.01 -14.66
N SER A 36 3.89 -12.97 -14.58
CA SER A 36 5.27 -12.97 -15.05
C SER A 36 6.20 -13.59 -14.02
N GLY A 37 7.29 -14.22 -14.47
CA GLY A 37 8.38 -14.65 -13.60
C GLY A 37 9.40 -13.55 -13.29
N ASP A 38 9.20 -12.35 -13.82
CA ASP A 38 10.12 -11.24 -13.62
C ASP A 38 10.06 -10.70 -12.19
N PRO A 39 11.20 -10.20 -11.64
CA PRO A 39 11.22 -9.62 -10.31
C PRO A 39 10.36 -8.35 -10.23
N SER A 40 9.75 -8.12 -9.04
CA SER A 40 9.08 -6.86 -8.74
C SER A 40 10.10 -5.73 -8.62
N LEU A 41 9.72 -4.53 -9.10
CA LEU A 41 10.56 -3.33 -8.98
C LEU A 41 10.08 -2.48 -7.80
N PRO A 42 10.95 -2.21 -6.81
CA PRO A 42 10.62 -1.23 -5.75
C PRO A 42 10.47 0.16 -6.36
N VAL A 43 9.38 0.87 -6.03
CA VAL A 43 9.09 2.20 -6.60
C VAL A 43 8.87 3.26 -5.53
N ALA A 44 8.54 2.87 -4.30
CA ALA A 44 8.33 3.81 -3.19
C ALA A 44 8.42 3.08 -1.86
N HIS A 45 8.67 3.82 -0.79
CA HIS A 45 8.69 3.28 0.57
C HIS A 45 8.38 4.38 1.59
N SER A 46 7.99 3.97 2.80
CA SER A 46 7.84 4.88 3.93
C SER A 46 9.20 5.39 4.40
N VAL A 47 9.21 6.57 5.02
CA VAL A 47 10.44 7.24 5.45
C VAL A 47 10.56 7.33 6.98
N ASP A 48 9.50 6.98 7.70
CA ASP A 48 9.47 7.00 9.16
C ASP A 48 8.58 5.88 9.71
N ALA A 49 8.43 5.81 11.02
CA ALA A 49 7.70 4.74 11.70
C ALA A 49 6.17 4.87 11.63
N THR A 50 5.63 5.86 10.94
CA THR A 50 4.18 5.96 10.69
C THR A 50 3.71 4.96 9.63
N GLY A 51 4.62 4.49 8.78
CA GLY A 51 4.30 3.64 7.65
C GLY A 51 3.72 4.39 6.46
N ASP A 52 3.59 5.70 6.52
CA ASP A 52 3.08 6.50 5.43
C ASP A 52 4.11 6.59 4.30
N ILE A 53 3.66 6.34 3.07
CA ILE A 53 4.46 6.59 1.88
C ILE A 53 4.16 8.03 1.43
N PRO A 54 5.16 8.93 1.42
CA PRO A 54 4.95 10.26 0.88
C PRO A 54 4.65 10.20 -0.61
N VAL A 55 4.04 11.25 -1.15
CA VAL A 55 3.75 11.34 -2.59
C VAL A 55 5.01 11.04 -3.39
N SER A 56 4.97 9.98 -4.18
CA SER A 56 6.13 9.45 -4.91
C SER A 56 5.77 9.17 -6.36
N ALA A 57 6.62 9.62 -7.27
CA ALA A 57 6.48 9.28 -8.68
C ALA A 57 6.88 7.82 -8.90
N ILE A 58 6.00 7.02 -9.50
CA ILE A 58 6.23 5.59 -9.67
C ILE A 58 6.44 5.16 -11.12
N GLY A 59 6.23 6.06 -12.06
CA GLY A 59 6.47 5.81 -13.47
C GLY A 59 5.49 6.57 -14.34
N LYS A 60 5.78 6.61 -15.65
CA LYS A 60 4.90 7.23 -16.63
C LYS A 60 3.87 6.22 -17.15
N PRO A 61 2.71 6.68 -17.65
CA PRO A 61 1.65 5.78 -18.12
C PRO A 61 2.11 4.66 -19.05
N PRO A 62 2.95 4.88 -20.08
CA PRO A 62 3.36 3.79 -20.97
C PRO A 62 4.11 2.67 -20.29
N SER A 63 4.85 2.98 -19.22
CA SER A 63 5.63 1.97 -18.50
C SER A 63 4.81 1.23 -17.42
N LEU A 64 3.64 1.75 -17.06
CA LEU A 64 2.79 1.20 -15.99
C LEU A 64 1.58 0.42 -16.49
N LYS A 65 1.08 0.72 -17.69
CA LYS A 65 -0.09 0.02 -18.25
C LYS A 65 0.15 -1.49 -18.30
N GLY A 66 -0.83 -2.25 -17.80
CA GLY A 66 -0.75 -3.71 -17.75
C GLY A 66 0.01 -4.24 -16.56
N LYS A 67 0.53 -3.39 -15.69
CA LYS A 67 1.25 -3.78 -14.49
C LYS A 67 0.36 -3.68 -13.25
N ARG A 68 0.81 -4.31 -12.18
CA ARG A 68 0.15 -4.27 -10.88
C ARG A 68 1.06 -3.59 -9.87
N ILE A 69 0.47 -2.69 -9.07
CA ILE A 69 1.13 -2.09 -7.93
C ILE A 69 0.73 -2.91 -6.70
N SER A 70 1.73 -3.27 -5.88
CA SER A 70 1.51 -3.88 -4.58
C SER A 70 2.13 -3.00 -3.51
N VAL A 71 1.33 -2.63 -2.51
CA VAL A 71 1.83 -1.92 -1.33
C VAL A 71 1.73 -2.88 -0.15
N MET A 72 2.87 -3.23 0.41
CA MET A 72 2.96 -4.04 1.61
C MET A 72 3.27 -3.14 2.79
N SER A 73 2.45 -3.23 3.84
CA SER A 73 2.68 -2.54 5.10
C SER A 73 2.80 -3.55 6.22
N LYS A 74 3.84 -3.40 7.05
CA LYS A 74 4.04 -4.19 8.25
C LYS A 74 3.88 -3.29 9.46
N ILE A 75 3.01 -3.69 10.37
CA ILE A 75 2.72 -2.94 11.59
C ILE A 75 3.12 -3.79 12.79
N ASP A 76 3.91 -3.21 13.67
CA ASP A 76 4.36 -3.82 14.92
C ASP A 76 3.54 -3.23 16.08
N LEU A 77 2.70 -4.06 16.69
CA LEU A 77 1.88 -3.70 17.85
C LEU A 77 2.48 -4.20 19.17
N SER A 78 3.71 -4.69 19.17
CA SER A 78 4.34 -5.27 20.37
C SER A 78 4.54 -4.25 21.50
N ILE A 79 4.50 -2.95 21.22
CA ILE A 79 4.52 -1.89 22.25
C ILE A 79 3.27 -1.91 23.12
N VAL A 80 2.19 -2.52 22.65
CA VAL A 80 0.96 -2.74 23.43
C VAL A 80 1.12 -4.05 24.16
N GLY A 81 1.34 -4.01 25.46
CA GLY A 81 1.80 -5.16 26.24
C GLY A 81 0.77 -6.25 26.52
N ASP A 82 -0.49 -6.06 26.16
CA ASP A 82 -1.60 -6.94 26.52
C ASP A 82 -2.31 -7.43 25.24
N LEU A 83 -2.54 -8.74 25.15
CA LEU A 83 -3.17 -9.37 23.99
C LEU A 83 -4.54 -8.76 23.66
N GLU A 84 -5.38 -8.55 24.65
CA GLU A 84 -6.71 -7.96 24.46
C GLU A 84 -6.60 -6.53 23.95
N ALA A 85 -5.67 -5.76 24.48
CA ALA A 85 -5.41 -4.39 24.03
C ALA A 85 -4.85 -4.35 22.61
N ARG A 86 -3.98 -5.30 22.24
CA ARG A 86 -3.48 -5.41 20.86
C ARG A 86 -4.60 -5.73 19.87
N GLU A 87 -5.51 -6.62 20.25
CA GLU A 87 -6.67 -6.93 19.38
C GLU A 87 -7.56 -5.71 19.18
N LYS A 88 -7.79 -4.90 20.21
CA LYS A 88 -8.52 -3.63 20.09
C LYS A 88 -7.82 -2.67 19.15
N GLU A 89 -6.51 -2.53 19.26
CA GLU A 89 -5.74 -1.65 18.38
C GLU A 89 -5.71 -2.17 16.95
N TYR A 90 -5.64 -3.48 16.74
CA TYR A 90 -5.76 -4.10 15.44
C TYR A 90 -7.07 -3.68 14.75
N ASN A 91 -8.18 -3.70 15.47
CA ASN A 91 -9.49 -3.34 14.93
C ASN A 91 -9.62 -1.84 14.60
N LYS A 92 -8.69 -1.00 15.07
CA LYS A 92 -8.66 0.44 14.78
C LYS A 92 -7.72 0.80 13.63
N ILE A 93 -6.92 -0.14 13.13
CA ILE A 93 -5.97 0.13 12.06
C ILE A 93 -6.73 0.54 10.81
N GLY A 94 -6.30 1.65 10.21
CA GLY A 94 -6.78 2.13 8.93
C GLY A 94 -5.64 2.22 7.93
N ALA A 95 -5.92 1.94 6.67
CA ALA A 95 -4.96 2.09 5.59
C ALA A 95 -5.66 2.65 4.36
N ARG A 96 -5.14 3.77 3.86
CA ARG A 96 -5.63 4.42 2.65
C ARG A 96 -4.50 4.58 1.66
N TYR A 97 -4.80 4.36 0.40
CA TYR A 97 -3.85 4.40 -0.69
C TYR A 97 -4.36 5.34 -1.75
N PHE A 98 -3.47 6.13 -2.35
CA PHE A 98 -3.85 7.15 -3.30
C PHE A 98 -3.00 7.02 -4.57
N LEU A 99 -3.66 7.11 -5.71
CA LEU A 99 -3.01 7.24 -7.02
C LEU A 99 -3.51 8.51 -7.69
N ASP A 100 -2.61 9.19 -8.38
CA ASP A 100 -2.90 10.44 -9.08
C ASP A 100 -2.05 10.53 -10.35
N GLY A 101 -2.41 11.45 -11.23
CA GLY A 101 -1.67 11.71 -12.46
C GLY A 101 -2.29 11.10 -13.71
N GLY A 102 -3.25 10.20 -13.58
CA GLY A 102 -4.01 9.65 -14.69
C GLY A 102 -5.31 10.44 -14.96
N PRO A 103 -6.11 9.99 -15.96
CA PRO A 103 -7.37 10.69 -16.31
C PRO A 103 -8.44 10.60 -15.21
N GLU A 104 -8.33 9.68 -14.26
CA GLU A 104 -9.21 9.62 -13.11
C GLU A 104 -8.79 10.59 -12.00
N HIS A 105 -7.69 11.32 -12.18
CA HIS A 105 -7.10 12.23 -11.20
C HIS A 105 -6.77 11.51 -9.89
N LEU A 106 -6.93 12.18 -8.75
CA LEU A 106 -6.70 11.56 -7.44
C LEU A 106 -7.79 10.54 -7.14
N LYS A 107 -7.38 9.30 -6.90
CA LYS A 107 -8.30 8.22 -6.54
C LYS A 107 -7.80 7.54 -5.26
N GLU A 108 -8.71 7.36 -4.32
CA GLU A 108 -8.45 6.71 -3.05
C GLU A 108 -8.88 5.25 -3.10
N PHE A 109 -8.07 4.39 -2.48
CA PHE A 109 -8.36 2.98 -2.28
C PHE A 109 -8.19 2.66 -0.80
N GLU A 110 -9.03 1.78 -0.29
CA GLU A 110 -8.91 1.28 1.08
C GLU A 110 -8.49 -0.19 1.05
N ALA A 111 -7.86 -0.64 2.14
CA ALA A 111 -7.58 -2.05 2.31
C ALA A 111 -8.89 -2.80 2.59
N ASP A 112 -9.11 -3.89 1.87
CA ASP A 112 -10.21 -4.80 2.14
C ASP A 112 -9.84 -5.72 3.31
N PRO A 113 -10.82 -6.28 4.05
CA PRO A 113 -10.51 -7.24 5.11
C PRO A 113 -9.66 -8.42 4.65
N SER A 114 -9.81 -8.84 3.39
CA SER A 114 -9.01 -9.92 2.79
C SER A 114 -7.55 -9.54 2.54
N ASP A 115 -7.22 -8.25 2.54
CA ASP A 115 -5.84 -7.78 2.35
C ASP A 115 -5.04 -7.81 3.66
N VAL A 116 -5.68 -8.03 4.78
CA VAL A 116 -5.09 -7.88 6.11
C VAL A 116 -4.92 -9.24 6.78
N THR A 117 -3.72 -9.51 7.27
CA THR A 117 -3.42 -10.69 8.08
C THR A 117 -2.70 -10.27 9.35
N HIS A 118 -2.72 -11.11 10.36
CA HIS A 118 -2.04 -10.84 11.63
C HIS A 118 -1.51 -12.11 12.25
N SER A 119 -0.51 -11.99 13.13
CA SER A 119 -0.03 -13.10 13.96
C SER A 119 -1.07 -13.44 15.03
N ASP A 120 -0.98 -14.65 15.61
CA ASP A 120 -1.94 -15.14 16.60
C ASP A 120 -1.99 -14.25 17.85
N ASP A 121 -0.88 -13.62 18.20
CA ASP A 121 -0.75 -12.72 19.34
C ASP A 121 -1.01 -11.25 19.02
N PHE A 122 -1.39 -10.92 17.77
CA PHE A 122 -1.58 -9.56 17.27
C PHE A 122 -0.33 -8.67 17.39
N ASN A 123 0.85 -9.22 17.54
CA ASN A 123 2.09 -8.44 17.56
C ASN A 123 2.43 -7.87 16.20
N THR A 124 2.15 -8.62 15.15
CA THR A 124 2.47 -8.25 13.77
C THR A 124 1.22 -8.27 12.91
N VAL A 125 1.01 -7.19 12.17
CA VAL A 125 -0.06 -7.07 11.18
C VAL A 125 0.57 -6.80 9.81
N LEU A 126 0.11 -7.50 8.78
CA LEU A 126 0.53 -7.30 7.42
C LEU A 126 -0.66 -6.89 6.57
N ILE A 127 -0.47 -5.86 5.76
CA ILE A 127 -1.48 -5.39 4.81
C ILE A 127 -0.87 -5.46 3.42
N PHE A 128 -1.56 -6.16 2.50
CA PHE A 128 -1.18 -6.23 1.09
C PHE A 128 -2.28 -5.61 0.27
N LYS A 129 -2.05 -4.42 -0.26
CA LYS A 129 -2.98 -3.76 -1.17
C LYS A 129 -2.44 -3.84 -2.58
N THR A 130 -3.28 -4.29 -3.51
CA THR A 130 -2.92 -4.36 -4.93
C THR A 130 -3.90 -3.54 -5.77
N VAL A 131 -3.37 -2.89 -6.80
CA VAL A 131 -4.14 -2.13 -7.78
C VAL A 131 -3.58 -2.42 -9.16
N ASP A 132 -4.46 -2.78 -10.09
CA ASP A 132 -4.06 -3.00 -11.49
C ASP A 132 -4.07 -1.68 -12.24
N ILE A 133 -3.01 -1.39 -12.97
CA ILE A 133 -2.90 -0.21 -13.83
C ILE A 133 -3.36 -0.60 -15.25
N ILE A 134 -4.38 0.06 -15.69
CA ILE A 134 -5.00 -0.20 -17.00
C ILE A 134 -4.89 0.99 -17.94
#